data_696e86c8240f13e25af8962794cdcf53
#
_entry.id   696e86c8240f13e25af8962794cdcf53
#
_cell.length_a   1.000
_cell.length_b   1.000
_cell.length_c   1.000
_cell.angle_alpha   90.00
_cell.angle_beta   90.00
_cell.angle_gamma   90.00
#
_symmetry.space_group_name_H-M   'P 1'
#
loop_
_entity.id
_entity.type
_entity.pdbx_description
1 polymer ?
#
loop_
_entity_poly.entity_id
_entity_poly.type
_entity_poly.pdbx_seq_one_letter_code
_entity_poly.pdbx_strand_id
1 'polypeptide(L)'
;QARRHLEQADFDALREAGYLTLIVPREQGGSWRDRASSARTVCDALRALGAGDPAVALVAAMHPSVISFWLLNPDPSQPDWEDQRRAVFASAVAGEQWGTITSEPGSGGDISRTRATARPASFEPFLLGRGYEVSGDKHFGSGSGIAARMVTTALPDGEDGPAMFVLDTT
;
A
#
# COMPACT_ATOMS: atom_id res chain seq x y z
N GLN A 1 1.07 -16.04 26.40
CA GLN A 1 -0.12 -15.16 26.28
C GLN A 1 -0.19 -14.70 24.84
N ALA A 2 -1.31 -14.88 24.16
CA ALA A 2 -1.48 -14.36 22.80
C ALA A 2 -1.43 -12.83 22.85
N ARG A 3 -0.59 -12.22 22.01
CA ARG A 3 -0.52 -10.75 21.86
C ARG A 3 -1.88 -10.22 21.39
N ARG A 4 -2.30 -9.10 21.94
CA ARG A 4 -3.58 -8.47 21.57
C ARG A 4 -3.42 -7.30 20.58
N HIS A 5 -2.19 -6.91 20.30
CA HIS A 5 -1.84 -5.83 19.36
C HIS A 5 -0.55 -6.17 18.62
N LEU A 6 -0.37 -5.55 17.49
CA LEU A 6 0.86 -5.60 16.72
C LEU A 6 1.91 -4.70 17.36
N GLU A 7 3.16 -5.09 17.27
CA GLU A 7 4.28 -4.29 17.76
C GLU A 7 5.12 -3.76 16.60
N GLN A 8 5.54 -2.51 16.67
CA GLN A 8 6.38 -1.90 15.65
C GLN A 8 7.66 -2.71 15.41
N ALA A 9 8.23 -3.28 16.47
CA ALA A 9 9.45 -4.08 16.41
C ALA A 9 9.36 -5.28 15.46
N ASP A 10 8.18 -5.88 15.27
CA ASP A 10 8.00 -6.98 14.31
C ASP A 10 8.20 -6.49 12.87
N PHE A 11 7.70 -5.31 12.57
CA PHE A 11 7.81 -4.70 11.24
C PHE A 11 9.17 -4.09 10.99
N ASP A 12 9.84 -3.60 12.03
CA ASP A 12 11.25 -3.19 11.97
C ASP A 12 12.15 -4.38 11.61
N ALA A 13 11.92 -5.54 12.22
CA ALA A 13 12.64 -6.77 11.89
C ALA A 13 12.36 -7.23 10.44
N LEU A 14 11.12 -7.09 9.94
CA LEU A 14 10.79 -7.38 8.54
C LEU A 14 11.52 -6.42 7.58
N ARG A 15 11.58 -5.14 7.91
CA ARG A 15 12.34 -4.15 7.14
C ARG A 15 13.82 -4.49 7.10
N GLU A 16 14.44 -4.80 8.23
CA GLU A 16 15.85 -5.19 8.34
C GLU A 16 16.15 -6.48 7.56
N ALA A 17 15.21 -7.43 7.54
CA ALA A 17 15.31 -8.65 6.75
C ALA A 17 15.11 -8.42 5.23
N GLY A 18 14.84 -7.20 4.79
CA GLY A 18 14.63 -6.85 3.38
C GLY A 18 13.25 -7.26 2.83
N TYR A 19 12.28 -7.55 3.68
CA TYR A 19 10.94 -7.96 3.25
C TYR A 19 10.25 -6.92 2.35
N LEU A 20 10.36 -5.63 2.69
CA LEU A 20 9.71 -4.55 1.95
C LEU A 20 10.24 -4.40 0.52
N THR A 21 11.46 -4.83 0.26
CA THR A 21 12.09 -4.73 -1.07
C THR A 21 11.92 -5.96 -1.94
N LEU A 22 11.26 -7.02 -1.45
CA LEU A 22 11.01 -8.25 -2.23
C LEU A 22 10.19 -8.00 -3.50
N ILE A 23 9.29 -7.02 -3.46
CA ILE A 23 8.38 -6.65 -4.56
C ILE A 23 8.91 -5.47 -5.40
N VAL A 24 10.02 -4.86 -5.01
CA VAL A 24 10.64 -3.74 -5.74
C VAL A 24 11.58 -4.27 -6.82
N PRO A 25 11.53 -3.75 -8.07
CA PRO A 25 12.43 -4.15 -9.15
C PRO A 25 13.91 -4.00 -8.78
N ARG A 26 14.74 -4.90 -9.31
CA ARG A 26 16.18 -4.89 -9.04
C ARG A 26 16.86 -3.61 -9.45
N GLU A 27 16.49 -3.09 -10.60
CA GLU A 27 17.01 -1.82 -11.15
C GLU A 27 16.65 -0.60 -10.28
N GLN A 28 15.72 -0.79 -9.34
CA GLN A 28 15.29 0.25 -8.39
C GLN A 28 15.63 -0.10 -6.93
N GLY A 29 16.58 -1.01 -6.72
CA GLY A 29 17.13 -1.32 -5.40
C GLY A 29 16.45 -2.47 -4.66
N GLY A 30 15.54 -3.19 -5.30
CA GLY A 30 14.84 -4.33 -4.70
C GLY A 30 15.35 -5.71 -5.12
N SER A 31 14.51 -6.72 -4.97
CA SER A 31 14.82 -8.12 -5.28
C SER A 31 13.99 -8.71 -6.42
N TRP A 32 12.96 -8.00 -6.87
CA TRP A 32 12.07 -8.48 -7.90
C TRP A 32 12.75 -8.52 -9.27
N ARG A 33 12.67 -9.65 -9.96
CA ARG A 33 13.18 -9.85 -11.33
C ARG A 33 12.02 -9.93 -12.33
N ASP A 34 11.16 -10.91 -12.13
CA ASP A 34 10.01 -11.23 -12.96
C ASP A 34 8.98 -12.02 -12.14
N ARG A 35 7.79 -12.18 -12.68
CA ARG A 35 6.70 -12.89 -11.99
C ARG A 35 7.05 -14.35 -11.71
N ALA A 36 7.68 -15.05 -12.66
CA ALA A 36 7.91 -16.50 -12.55
C ALA A 36 8.91 -16.83 -11.44
N SER A 37 9.97 -16.04 -11.29
CA SER A 37 11.03 -16.27 -10.31
C SER A 37 10.79 -15.63 -8.95
N SER A 38 10.09 -14.50 -8.91
CA SER A 38 10.02 -13.66 -7.69
C SER A 38 8.72 -13.80 -6.91
N ALA A 39 7.58 -14.08 -7.58
CA ALA A 39 6.30 -14.22 -6.88
C ALA A 39 6.32 -15.34 -5.83
N ARG A 40 7.01 -16.44 -6.13
CA ARG A 40 7.17 -17.55 -5.18
C ARG A 40 7.90 -17.10 -3.91
N THR A 41 8.94 -16.30 -4.03
CA THR A 41 9.70 -15.80 -2.88
C THR A 41 8.82 -14.99 -1.95
N VAL A 42 7.96 -14.11 -2.50
CA VAL A 42 6.98 -13.34 -1.71
C VAL A 42 6.00 -14.27 -1.00
N CYS A 43 5.45 -15.27 -1.72
CA CYS A 43 4.53 -16.24 -1.12
C CYS A 43 5.19 -17.10 -0.04
N ASP A 44 6.44 -17.53 -0.24
CA ASP A 44 7.16 -18.33 0.75
C ASP A 44 7.49 -17.51 2.01
N ALA A 45 7.83 -16.22 1.88
CA ALA A 45 8.00 -15.31 3.00
C ALA A 45 6.69 -15.14 3.79
N LEU A 46 5.57 -14.89 3.12
CA LEU A 46 4.26 -14.76 3.76
C LEU A 46 3.83 -16.07 4.45
N ARG A 47 4.12 -17.22 3.85
CA ARG A 47 3.84 -18.52 4.47
C ARG A 47 4.66 -18.73 5.73
N ALA A 48 5.93 -18.36 5.73
CA ALA A 48 6.80 -18.45 6.91
C ALA A 48 6.31 -17.52 8.02
N LEU A 49 5.94 -16.29 7.70
CA LEU A 49 5.37 -15.33 8.64
C LEU A 49 4.05 -15.84 9.22
N GLY A 50 3.16 -16.39 8.39
CA GLY A 50 1.87 -16.92 8.82
C GLY A 50 1.98 -18.15 9.74
N ALA A 51 3.05 -18.94 9.61
CA ALA A 51 3.35 -20.04 10.51
C ALA A 51 3.84 -19.55 11.90
N GLY A 52 4.48 -18.38 11.96
CA GLY A 52 4.96 -17.77 13.20
C GLY A 52 3.89 -16.91 13.89
N ASP A 53 3.41 -15.90 13.18
CA ASP A 53 2.37 -14.98 13.66
C ASP A 53 1.43 -14.59 12.50
N PRO A 54 0.21 -15.16 12.44
CA PRO A 54 -0.73 -14.86 11.36
C PRO A 54 -1.24 -13.42 11.36
N ALA A 55 -1.23 -12.70 12.47
CA ALA A 55 -1.63 -11.31 12.54
C ALA A 55 -0.57 -10.40 11.90
N VAL A 56 0.70 -10.64 12.19
CA VAL A 56 1.84 -9.98 11.51
C VAL A 56 1.83 -10.29 10.03
N ALA A 57 1.62 -11.57 9.65
CA ALA A 57 1.56 -11.98 8.25
C ALA A 57 0.45 -11.28 7.47
N LEU A 58 -0.74 -11.12 8.07
CA LEU A 58 -1.87 -10.41 7.45
C LEU A 58 -1.51 -8.97 7.12
N VAL A 59 -0.93 -8.25 8.07
CA VAL A 59 -0.54 -6.85 7.87
C VAL A 59 0.65 -6.73 6.91
N ALA A 60 1.63 -7.62 7.04
CA ALA A 60 2.77 -7.67 6.13
C ALA A 60 2.34 -7.91 4.67
N ALA A 61 1.30 -8.73 4.43
CA ALA A 61 0.77 -9.02 3.09
C ALA A 61 0.20 -7.78 2.38
N MET A 62 -0.21 -6.75 3.11
CA MET A 62 -0.72 -5.52 2.50
C MET A 62 0.35 -4.84 1.65
N HIS A 63 1.60 -4.81 2.10
CA HIS A 63 2.69 -4.14 1.40
C HIS A 63 2.93 -4.67 -0.02
N PRO A 64 3.24 -5.95 -0.25
CA PRO A 64 3.41 -6.46 -1.61
C PRO A 64 2.13 -6.38 -2.45
N SER A 65 0.95 -6.51 -1.84
CA SER A 65 -0.32 -6.38 -2.56
C SER A 65 -0.50 -4.98 -3.13
N VAL A 66 -0.22 -3.94 -2.36
CA VAL A 66 -0.35 -2.54 -2.78
C VAL A 66 0.73 -2.17 -3.80
N ILE A 67 1.99 -2.46 -3.50
CA ILE A 67 3.13 -2.14 -4.39
C ILE A 67 2.99 -2.82 -5.75
N SER A 68 2.37 -4.02 -5.80
CA SER A 68 2.15 -4.75 -7.06
C SER A 68 1.31 -3.98 -8.07
N PHE A 69 0.51 -3.01 -7.65
CA PHE A 69 -0.24 -2.13 -8.55
C PHE A 69 0.69 -1.41 -9.53
N TRP A 70 1.75 -0.80 -9.03
CA TRP A 70 2.74 -0.10 -9.85
C TRP A 70 3.73 -1.03 -10.54
N LEU A 71 3.89 -2.25 -10.04
CA LEU A 71 4.78 -3.24 -10.62
C LEU A 71 4.14 -3.97 -11.83
N LEU A 72 2.87 -4.36 -11.71
CA LEU A 72 2.23 -5.30 -12.64
C LEU A 72 1.25 -4.65 -13.62
N ASN A 73 0.86 -3.41 -13.38
CA ASN A 73 -0.12 -2.68 -14.15
C ASN A 73 0.46 -1.37 -14.70
N PRO A 74 1.39 -1.43 -15.67
CA PRO A 74 1.86 -0.22 -16.31
C PRO A 74 0.70 0.46 -17.04
N ASP A 75 0.55 1.77 -16.82
CA ASP A 75 -0.44 2.57 -17.53
C ASP A 75 0.24 3.64 -18.37
N PRO A 76 0.59 3.32 -19.62
CA PRO A 76 1.27 4.25 -20.51
C PRO A 76 0.39 5.44 -20.94
N SER A 77 -0.92 5.39 -20.66
CA SER A 77 -1.83 6.52 -20.93
C SER A 77 -1.71 7.63 -19.91
N GLN A 78 -1.11 7.34 -18.74
CA GLN A 78 -0.88 8.32 -17.70
C GLN A 78 0.58 8.81 -17.75
N PRO A 79 0.82 10.08 -18.11
CA PRO A 79 2.18 10.61 -18.31
C PRO A 79 3.04 10.53 -17.05
N ASP A 80 2.44 10.63 -15.86
CA ASP A 80 3.13 10.62 -14.58
C ASP A 80 3.32 9.21 -13.98
N TRP A 81 2.88 8.14 -14.68
CA TRP A 81 2.90 6.78 -14.13
C TRP A 81 4.30 6.29 -13.75
N GLU A 82 5.30 6.55 -14.60
CA GLU A 82 6.68 6.14 -14.32
C GLU A 82 7.30 6.93 -13.15
N ASP A 83 6.92 8.19 -13.00
CA ASP A 83 7.35 9.01 -11.86
C ASP A 83 6.72 8.53 -10.56
N GLN A 84 5.42 8.18 -10.59
CA GLN A 84 4.73 7.57 -9.47
C GLN A 84 5.39 6.23 -9.09
N ARG A 85 5.68 5.36 -10.08
CA ARG A 85 6.37 4.08 -9.83
C ARG A 85 7.70 4.31 -9.13
N ARG A 86 8.52 5.23 -9.60
CA ARG A 86 9.81 5.56 -8.98
C ARG A 86 9.64 6.03 -7.54
N ALA A 87 8.69 6.90 -7.26
CA ALA A 87 8.42 7.40 -5.93
C ALA A 87 7.97 6.28 -4.98
N VAL A 88 7.05 5.41 -5.41
CA VAL A 88 6.54 4.28 -4.64
C VAL A 88 7.64 3.28 -4.32
N PHE A 89 8.46 2.91 -5.30
CA PHE A 89 9.54 1.96 -5.06
C PHE A 89 10.67 2.56 -4.21
N ALA A 90 10.99 3.85 -4.39
CA ALA A 90 11.94 4.55 -3.53
C ALA A 90 11.47 4.59 -2.07
N SER A 91 10.20 4.83 -1.83
CA SER A 91 9.57 4.77 -0.50
C SER A 91 9.73 3.39 0.15
N ALA A 92 9.45 2.31 -0.59
CA ALA A 92 9.64 0.95 -0.09
C ALA A 92 11.11 0.63 0.24
N VAL A 93 12.06 1.11 -0.59
CA VAL A 93 13.50 0.98 -0.34
C VAL A 93 13.93 1.79 0.87
N ALA A 94 13.32 2.96 1.10
CA ALA A 94 13.54 3.77 2.30
C ALA A 94 12.96 3.13 3.58
N GLY A 95 12.25 2.01 3.45
CA GLY A 95 11.70 1.26 4.59
C GLY A 95 10.28 1.66 4.97
N GLU A 96 9.57 2.41 4.14
CA GLU A 96 8.18 2.75 4.36
C GLU A 96 7.27 1.55 4.03
N GLN A 97 6.50 1.11 5.01
CA GLN A 97 5.49 0.07 4.80
C GLN A 97 4.22 0.68 4.21
N TRP A 98 3.66 -0.02 3.22
CA TRP A 98 2.42 0.33 2.56
C TRP A 98 1.27 -0.56 3.02
N GLY A 99 0.09 0.04 3.15
CA GLY A 99 -1.14 -0.63 3.51
C GLY A 99 -2.31 -0.16 2.64
N THR A 100 -3.51 -0.67 2.96
CA THR A 100 -4.74 -0.27 2.27
C THR A 100 -5.88 -0.10 3.26
N ILE A 101 -6.75 0.86 3.00
CA ILE A 101 -7.97 1.14 3.76
C ILE A 101 -9.09 1.59 2.81
N THR A 102 -9.65 0.65 2.06
CA THR A 102 -10.65 0.93 1.02
C THR A 102 -12.09 0.59 1.44
N SER A 103 -12.27 -0.32 2.41
CA SER A 103 -13.59 -0.78 2.84
C SER A 103 -14.37 0.29 3.58
N GLU A 104 -15.67 0.34 3.33
CA GLU A 104 -16.61 1.26 4.00
C GLU A 104 -17.80 0.51 4.59
N PRO A 105 -18.46 1.06 5.64
CA PRO A 105 -19.68 0.49 6.18
C PRO A 105 -20.75 0.32 5.09
N GLY A 106 -21.24 -0.91 4.90
CA GLY A 106 -22.30 -1.22 3.93
C GLY A 106 -21.86 -1.37 2.47
N SER A 107 -20.56 -1.22 2.15
CA SER A 107 -20.05 -1.45 0.77
C SER A 107 -19.89 -2.92 0.42
N GLY A 108 -19.77 -3.80 1.43
CA GLY A 108 -19.48 -5.22 1.20
C GLY A 108 -18.09 -5.48 0.59
N GLY A 109 -17.17 -4.53 0.71
CA GLY A 109 -15.83 -4.59 0.08
C GLY A 109 -15.80 -4.12 -1.38
N ASP A 110 -16.92 -3.71 -1.95
CA ASP A 110 -16.98 -3.14 -3.28
C ASP A 110 -16.48 -1.69 -3.27
N ILE A 111 -15.28 -1.48 -3.80
CA ILE A 111 -14.60 -0.19 -3.83
C ILE A 111 -15.28 0.82 -4.77
N SER A 112 -16.07 0.35 -5.76
CA SER A 112 -16.84 1.23 -6.66
C SER A 112 -17.98 1.94 -5.93
N ARG A 113 -18.35 1.44 -4.75
CA ARG A 113 -19.42 1.99 -3.90
C ARG A 113 -18.89 2.88 -2.78
N THR A 114 -17.69 3.42 -2.94
CA THR A 114 -17.14 4.36 -1.94
C THR A 114 -18.00 5.60 -1.82
N ARG A 115 -18.14 6.10 -0.60
CA ARG A 115 -18.85 7.34 -0.25
C ARG A 115 -17.92 8.38 0.36
N ALA A 116 -16.68 7.99 0.68
CA ALA A 116 -15.66 8.95 1.06
C ALA A 116 -15.49 9.97 -0.06
N THR A 117 -15.20 11.20 0.30
CA THR A 117 -15.03 12.32 -0.64
C THR A 117 -13.58 12.80 -0.63
N ALA A 118 -13.15 13.37 -1.75
CA ALA A 118 -11.82 13.95 -1.88
C ALA A 118 -11.93 15.37 -2.44
N ARG A 119 -11.41 16.36 -1.71
CA ARG A 119 -11.41 17.78 -2.12
C ARG A 119 -9.98 18.20 -2.43
N PRO A 120 -9.77 18.97 -3.52
CA PRO A 120 -8.47 19.55 -3.80
C PRO A 120 -7.93 20.35 -2.63
N ALA A 121 -6.67 20.15 -2.30
CA ALA A 121 -5.99 20.83 -1.20
C ALA A 121 -4.67 21.46 -1.67
N SER A 122 -4.24 22.51 -0.98
CA SER A 122 -3.05 23.29 -1.32
C SER A 122 -1.82 22.81 -0.55
N PHE A 123 -1.53 21.50 -0.60
CA PHE A 123 -0.29 20.94 -0.09
C PHE A 123 0.41 20.13 -1.17
N GLU A 124 1.71 19.95 -1.04
CA GLU A 124 2.49 19.15 -1.97
C GLU A 124 2.29 17.65 -1.67
N PRO A 125 1.73 16.87 -2.60
CA PRO A 125 1.45 15.46 -2.35
C PRO A 125 2.72 14.61 -2.41
N PHE A 126 2.70 13.45 -1.76
CA PHE A 126 3.77 12.45 -1.86
C PHE A 126 3.97 11.96 -3.31
N LEU A 127 2.87 11.67 -4.00
CA LEU A 127 2.89 11.36 -5.43
C LEU A 127 2.68 12.63 -6.26
N LEU A 128 3.20 12.65 -7.48
CA LEU A 128 2.99 13.72 -8.43
C LEU A 128 1.51 13.97 -8.68
N GLY A 129 1.14 15.21 -8.92
CA GLY A 129 -0.21 15.62 -9.21
C GLY A 129 -0.74 16.66 -8.23
N ARG A 130 -2.03 16.53 -7.88
CA ARG A 130 -2.71 17.45 -6.97
C ARG A 130 -2.87 16.81 -5.59
N GLY A 131 -2.65 17.60 -4.52
CA GLY A 131 -3.00 17.22 -3.16
C GLY A 131 -4.52 17.19 -2.97
N TYR A 132 -4.99 16.27 -2.12
CA TYR A 132 -6.41 16.13 -1.77
C TYR A 132 -6.57 15.90 -0.27
N GLU A 133 -7.60 16.51 0.30
CA GLU A 133 -8.12 16.16 1.60
C GLU A 133 -9.21 15.10 1.43
N VAL A 134 -9.01 13.91 2.03
CA VAL A 134 -9.96 12.80 1.96
C VAL A 134 -10.76 12.72 3.25
N SER A 135 -12.09 12.67 3.13
CA SER A 135 -13.01 12.57 4.26
C SER A 135 -13.99 11.41 4.10
N GLY A 136 -14.19 10.64 5.16
CA GLY A 136 -15.15 9.52 5.19
C GLY A 136 -14.82 8.50 6.25
N ASP A 137 -15.74 7.55 6.44
CA ASP A 137 -15.58 6.45 7.38
C ASP A 137 -15.05 5.21 6.66
N LYS A 138 -13.89 4.77 7.05
CA LYS A 138 -13.26 3.53 6.55
C LYS A 138 -13.09 2.52 7.67
N HIS A 139 -13.12 1.23 7.32
CA HIS A 139 -12.85 0.16 8.27
C HIS A 139 -11.96 -0.94 7.65
N PHE A 140 -11.51 -1.89 8.48
CA PHE A 140 -10.56 -2.94 8.09
C PHE A 140 -9.23 -2.40 7.56
N GLY A 141 -8.75 -1.27 8.11
CA GLY A 141 -7.43 -0.72 7.81
C GLY A 141 -6.33 -1.52 8.50
N SER A 142 -6.07 -2.74 7.99
CA SER A 142 -5.04 -3.61 8.56
C SER A 142 -3.68 -2.94 8.54
N GLY A 143 -3.10 -2.70 9.73
CA GLY A 143 -1.81 -2.03 9.87
C GLY A 143 -1.86 -0.51 9.86
N SER A 144 -3.04 0.14 10.08
CA SER A 144 -3.16 1.60 10.11
C SER A 144 -2.31 2.29 11.20
N GLY A 145 -1.77 1.59 12.17
CA GLY A 145 -0.79 2.14 13.13
C GLY A 145 0.65 1.75 12.82
N ILE A 146 0.90 1.08 11.71
CA ILE A 146 2.22 0.55 11.30
C ILE A 146 2.62 1.10 9.92
N ALA A 147 1.68 1.11 8.97
CA ALA A 147 1.97 1.55 7.60
C ALA A 147 2.22 3.06 7.55
N ALA A 148 3.30 3.48 6.87
CA ALA A 148 3.60 4.88 6.61
C ALA A 148 2.73 5.45 5.49
N ARG A 149 2.27 4.60 4.59
CA ARG A 149 1.42 4.97 3.45
C ARG A 149 0.25 4.01 3.34
N MET A 150 -0.95 4.54 3.06
CA MET A 150 -2.11 3.71 2.83
C MET A 150 -2.85 4.12 1.56
N VAL A 151 -3.19 3.14 0.73
CA VAL A 151 -4.06 3.37 -0.43
C VAL A 151 -5.52 3.32 0.00
N THR A 152 -6.29 4.30 -0.44
CA THR A 152 -7.74 4.37 -0.21
C THR A 152 -8.48 4.74 -1.49
N THR A 153 -9.82 4.73 -1.42
CA THR A 153 -10.71 5.20 -2.49
C THR A 153 -11.59 6.33 -1.97
N ALA A 154 -11.86 7.31 -2.82
CA ALA A 154 -12.82 8.38 -2.54
C ALA A 154 -13.40 8.91 -3.86
N LEU A 155 -14.47 9.70 -3.76
CA LEU A 155 -15.09 10.45 -4.86
C LEU A 155 -14.46 11.84 -4.92
N PRO A 156 -13.68 12.17 -5.97
CA PRO A 156 -13.16 13.52 -6.13
C PRO A 156 -14.27 14.51 -6.44
N ASP A 157 -14.18 15.73 -5.90
CA ASP A 157 -15.16 16.79 -6.18
C ASP A 157 -15.21 17.07 -7.70
N GLY A 158 -16.40 16.95 -8.28
CA GLY A 158 -16.67 17.23 -9.69
C GLY A 158 -16.37 16.08 -10.65
N GLU A 159 -16.06 14.88 -10.15
CA GLU A 159 -15.88 13.68 -10.97
C GLU A 159 -17.00 12.66 -10.77
N ASP A 160 -17.30 11.88 -11.82
CA ASP A 160 -18.42 10.93 -11.84
C ASP A 160 -18.10 9.56 -11.22
N GLY A 161 -16.85 9.32 -10.81
CA GLY A 161 -16.42 8.02 -10.31
C GLY A 161 -15.36 8.09 -9.23
N PRO A 162 -15.13 6.98 -8.51
CA PRO A 162 -14.12 6.91 -7.49
C PRO A 162 -12.72 6.89 -8.08
N ALA A 163 -11.80 7.53 -7.37
CA ALA A 163 -10.36 7.48 -7.64
C ALA A 163 -9.61 6.86 -6.46
N MET A 164 -8.37 6.43 -6.72
CA MET A 164 -7.47 5.93 -5.69
C MET A 164 -6.56 7.07 -5.20
N PHE A 165 -6.36 7.12 -3.90
CA PHE A 165 -5.53 8.11 -3.23
C PHE A 165 -4.48 7.41 -2.35
N VAL A 166 -3.33 8.03 -2.21
CA VAL A 166 -2.32 7.64 -1.22
C VAL A 166 -2.43 8.58 -0.03
N LEU A 167 -2.72 8.00 1.13
CA LEU A 167 -2.72 8.70 2.40
C LEU A 167 -1.31 8.66 3.00
N ASP A 168 -0.85 9.80 3.48
CA ASP A 168 0.27 9.91 4.41
C ASP A 168 -0.25 9.69 5.82
N THR A 169 0.34 8.76 6.56
CA THR A 169 -0.08 8.40 7.92
C THR A 169 0.99 8.73 8.96
N THR A 170 2.08 9.37 8.54
CA THR A 170 3.19 9.80 9.42
C THR A 170 3.08 11.25 9.83
#